data_a1ed0aff9f557d86e8be54ab1b2f57f6
#
_entry.id   a1ed0aff9f557d86e8be54ab1b2f57f6
#
_cell.length_a   1.000
_cell.length_b   1.000
_cell.length_c   1.000
_cell.angle_alpha   90.00
_cell.angle_beta   90.00
_cell.angle_gamma   90.00
#
_symmetry.space_group_name_H-M   'P 1'
#
loop_
_entity.id
_entity.type
_entity.pdbx_description
1 polymer ?
#
loop_
_entity_poly.entity_id
_entity_poly.type
_entity_poly.pdbx_seq_one_letter_code
_entity_poly.pdbx_strand_id
1 'polypeptide(L)'
;MKKILLITAALAIAVTAAGCGKKDKKTGDPVTDYGVNATENVDMNKISGDELTAAPSNGVKESGAIGKYEVGIDKAKVIDYNDEKVLIVSFDFKNNSSQEANFAGAMTVTIEQDGADLRPVNLNEVEGYDIASVAQMVKKGDKITVQRAYALSDDKTAVDVTVKAFNSESNEGSVAKTFEIK
;
A
#
# COMPACT_ATOMS: atom_id res chain seq x y z
N MET A 1 -31.57 -34.19 -47.43
CA MET A 1 -31.33 -33.07 -48.35
C MET A 1 -32.08 -31.86 -47.84
N LYS A 2 -31.47 -31.00 -47.06
CA LYS A 2 -32.05 -29.69 -46.67
C LYS A 2 -30.91 -28.65 -46.79
N LYS A 3 -31.12 -27.72 -47.69
CA LYS A 3 -30.23 -26.62 -48.04
C LYS A 3 -30.26 -25.58 -46.92
N ILE A 4 -29.12 -25.16 -46.39
CA ILE A 4 -28.95 -24.05 -45.48
C ILE A 4 -28.49 -22.84 -46.26
N LEU A 5 -29.23 -21.78 -46.15
CA LEU A 5 -29.01 -20.50 -46.78
C LEU A 5 -28.06 -19.63 -45.95
N LEU A 6 -26.94 -19.22 -46.55
CA LEU A 6 -26.02 -18.25 -45.96
C LEU A 6 -26.54 -16.83 -46.26
N ILE A 7 -26.75 -16.05 -45.20
CA ILE A 7 -27.00 -14.61 -45.28
C ILE A 7 -25.77 -13.89 -44.77
N THR A 8 -25.02 -13.28 -45.65
CA THR A 8 -23.95 -12.32 -45.34
C THR A 8 -24.55 -10.93 -45.25
N ALA A 9 -24.51 -10.31 -44.11
CA ALA A 9 -24.79 -8.89 -43.93
C ALA A 9 -23.48 -8.15 -43.70
N ALA A 10 -23.04 -7.38 -44.71
CA ALA A 10 -21.97 -6.42 -44.59
C ALA A 10 -22.51 -5.10 -44.04
N LEU A 11 -22.01 -4.64 -42.91
CA LEU A 11 -22.31 -3.32 -42.36
C LEU A 11 -21.07 -2.45 -42.51
N ALA A 12 -21.10 -1.54 -43.46
CA ALA A 12 -20.12 -0.48 -43.63
C ALA A 12 -20.43 0.66 -42.67
N ILE A 13 -19.50 1.01 -41.76
CA ILE A 13 -19.61 2.21 -40.93
C ILE A 13 -18.62 3.24 -41.48
N ALA A 14 -19.17 4.32 -42.01
CA ALA A 14 -18.43 5.47 -42.48
C ALA A 14 -17.92 6.27 -41.27
N VAL A 15 -16.61 6.56 -41.26
CA VAL A 15 -15.97 7.50 -40.33
C VAL A 15 -16.11 8.90 -40.91
N THR A 16 -16.84 9.77 -40.22
CA THR A 16 -16.79 11.22 -40.47
C THR A 16 -16.03 11.88 -39.33
N ALA A 17 -14.85 12.39 -39.67
CA ALA A 17 -14.13 13.33 -38.82
C ALA A 17 -14.67 14.72 -39.07
N ALA A 18 -15.05 15.47 -38.02
CA ALA A 18 -14.84 16.90 -37.83
C ALA A 18 -15.63 17.41 -36.61
N GLY A 19 -15.02 18.21 -35.79
CA GLY A 19 -15.75 19.08 -34.87
C GLY A 19 -14.99 19.42 -33.58
N CYS A 20 -14.18 20.46 -33.60
CA CYS A 20 -13.79 21.22 -32.41
C CYS A 20 -15.02 21.72 -31.66
N GLY A 21 -15.04 21.67 -30.33
CA GLY A 21 -15.87 22.56 -29.57
C GLY A 21 -16.32 22.11 -28.20
N LYS A 22 -15.80 22.79 -27.20
CA LYS A 22 -16.40 23.16 -25.90
C LYS A 22 -16.53 22.11 -24.81
N LYS A 23 -15.94 22.52 -23.68
CA LYS A 23 -16.09 22.00 -22.31
C LYS A 23 -17.54 21.70 -21.97
N ASP A 24 -17.83 20.45 -21.67
CA ASP A 24 -18.99 20.07 -20.88
C ASP A 24 -18.54 19.21 -19.69
N LYS A 25 -19.02 19.63 -18.52
CA LYS A 25 -18.84 18.93 -17.25
C LYS A 25 -19.37 17.50 -17.38
N LYS A 26 -18.48 16.52 -17.37
CA LYS A 26 -18.86 15.13 -17.17
C LYS A 26 -18.93 14.86 -15.67
N THR A 27 -20.15 14.61 -15.20
CA THR A 27 -20.38 13.75 -14.05
C THR A 27 -19.80 12.38 -14.40
N GLY A 28 -18.59 12.13 -13.92
CA GLY A 28 -17.93 10.85 -14.10
C GLY A 28 -18.29 9.92 -12.97
N ASP A 29 -18.66 8.70 -13.32
CA ASP A 29 -18.64 7.56 -12.43
C ASP A 29 -17.26 7.46 -11.75
N PRO A 30 -17.16 6.96 -10.51
CA PRO A 30 -15.88 6.75 -9.86
C PRO A 30 -15.17 5.55 -10.52
N VAL A 31 -14.56 5.80 -11.66
CA VAL A 31 -13.48 4.92 -12.13
C VAL A 31 -12.35 5.14 -11.14
N THR A 32 -12.12 4.15 -10.33
CA THR A 32 -10.92 4.06 -9.51
C THR A 32 -9.72 3.92 -10.45
N ASP A 33 -9.29 5.06 -10.99
CA ASP A 33 -8.01 5.17 -11.67
C ASP A 33 -6.93 5.17 -10.59
N TYR A 34 -6.44 3.98 -10.25
CA TYR A 34 -5.24 3.80 -9.43
C TYR A 34 -3.95 4.13 -10.20
N GLY A 35 -4.07 4.82 -11.32
CA GLY A 35 -2.95 5.39 -12.05
C GLY A 35 -2.39 6.61 -11.34
N VAL A 36 -2.02 6.47 -10.09
CA VAL A 36 -1.44 7.56 -9.32
C VAL A 36 0.00 7.73 -9.76
N ASN A 37 0.33 8.93 -10.18
CA ASN A 37 1.69 9.44 -10.11
C ASN A 37 2.09 9.53 -8.64
N ALA A 38 2.43 8.41 -8.05
CA ALA A 38 2.91 8.34 -6.68
C ALA A 38 4.36 8.82 -6.63
N THR A 39 4.55 10.10 -6.85
CA THR A 39 5.81 10.82 -6.58
C THR A 39 5.64 11.88 -5.51
N GLU A 40 4.45 12.03 -4.94
CA GLU A 40 4.25 12.94 -3.82
C GLU A 40 4.29 12.20 -2.49
N ASN A 41 5.50 12.01 -2.04
CA ASN A 41 5.96 12.19 -0.68
C ASN A 41 5.07 11.67 0.44
N VAL A 42 5.11 10.36 0.59
CA VAL A 42 4.94 9.76 1.91
C VAL A 42 5.98 10.41 2.84
N ASP A 43 5.58 11.36 3.63
CA ASP A 43 6.45 12.08 4.55
C ASP A 43 5.88 11.99 5.97
N MET A 44 6.41 11.03 6.73
CA MET A 44 6.04 10.85 8.13
C MET A 44 6.26 12.11 8.97
N ASN A 45 7.12 13.04 8.54
CA ASN A 45 7.34 14.28 9.28
C ASN A 45 6.16 15.26 9.17
N LYS A 46 5.34 15.15 8.12
CA LYS A 46 4.12 15.95 7.94
C LYS A 46 2.94 15.44 8.76
N ILE A 47 2.96 14.18 9.17
CA ILE A 47 1.90 13.62 10.01
C ILE A 47 2.04 14.21 11.41
N SER A 48 1.01 14.91 11.87
CA SER A 48 0.93 15.39 13.25
C SER A 48 0.57 14.23 14.18
N GLY A 49 1.46 13.90 15.10
CA GLY A 49 1.27 12.80 16.05
C GLY A 49 2.56 12.44 16.76
N ASP A 50 2.43 11.57 17.76
CA ASP A 50 3.56 11.13 18.59
C ASP A 50 4.38 10.05 17.86
N GLU A 51 5.66 10.36 17.59
CA GLU A 51 6.60 9.38 17.04
C GLU A 51 6.97 8.36 18.10
N LEU A 52 6.81 7.08 17.75
CA LEU A 52 7.12 5.97 18.64
C LEU A 52 8.61 5.63 18.62
N THR A 53 9.10 5.22 19.79
CA THR A 53 10.46 4.72 19.92
C THR A 53 10.46 3.21 19.67
N ALA A 54 11.45 2.72 18.90
CA ALA A 54 11.66 1.29 18.77
C ALA A 54 12.15 0.70 20.09
N ALA A 55 11.60 -0.44 20.48
CA ALA A 55 12.18 -1.25 21.54
C ALA A 55 13.55 -1.81 21.11
N PRO A 56 14.44 -2.11 22.06
CA PRO A 56 15.70 -2.77 21.74
C PRO A 56 15.45 -4.09 21.00
N SER A 57 16.02 -4.23 19.79
CA SER A 57 15.86 -5.46 19.02
C SER A 57 16.63 -6.62 19.68
N ASN A 58 15.91 -7.66 20.09
CA ASN A 58 16.49 -8.90 20.66
C ASN A 58 17.05 -9.81 19.54
N GLY A 59 17.85 -9.25 18.62
CA GLY A 59 18.43 -9.99 17.50
C GLY A 59 17.53 -10.16 16.29
N VAL A 60 16.35 -9.56 16.30
CA VAL A 60 15.43 -9.52 15.14
C VAL A 60 15.87 -8.41 14.19
N LYS A 61 15.89 -8.69 12.89
CA LYS A 61 16.25 -7.70 11.88
C LYS A 61 15.07 -6.79 11.59
N GLU A 62 15.28 -5.49 11.74
CA GLU A 62 14.29 -4.45 11.37
C GLU A 62 14.26 -4.16 9.87
N SER A 63 15.29 -4.62 9.13
CA SER A 63 15.39 -4.50 7.68
C SER A 63 16.20 -5.64 7.10
N GLY A 64 15.91 -6.00 5.85
CA GLY A 64 16.66 -7.04 5.15
C GLY A 64 15.97 -7.53 3.87
N ALA A 65 16.60 -8.53 3.26
CA ALA A 65 16.04 -9.19 2.09
C ALA A 65 14.91 -10.16 2.50
N ILE A 66 13.79 -10.06 1.79
CA ILE A 66 12.66 -10.99 1.85
C ILE A 66 12.43 -11.48 0.43
N GLY A 67 12.89 -12.69 0.11
CA GLY A 67 12.86 -13.21 -1.25
C GLY A 67 13.59 -12.28 -2.23
N LYS A 68 12.86 -11.72 -3.19
CA LYS A 68 13.38 -10.83 -4.25
C LYS A 68 13.26 -9.35 -3.89
N TYR A 69 12.92 -9.01 -2.66
CA TYR A 69 12.67 -7.66 -2.23
C TYR A 69 13.59 -7.30 -1.04
N GLU A 70 13.79 -6.03 -0.82
CA GLU A 70 14.43 -5.52 0.38
C GLU A 70 13.40 -4.66 1.12
N VAL A 71 13.20 -4.96 2.39
CA VAL A 71 12.17 -4.32 3.21
C VAL A 71 12.79 -3.82 4.50
N GLY A 72 12.37 -2.63 4.93
CA GLY A 72 12.69 -2.07 6.25
C GLY A 72 11.42 -1.59 6.94
N ILE A 73 11.34 -1.75 8.25
CA ILE A 73 10.33 -1.12 9.09
C ILE A 73 10.98 0.14 9.64
N ASP A 74 10.57 1.30 9.11
CA ASP A 74 11.23 2.59 9.40
C ASP A 74 10.71 3.19 10.70
N LYS A 75 9.55 3.86 10.64
CA LYS A 75 8.99 4.66 11.73
C LYS A 75 7.54 4.30 11.99
N ALA A 76 7.09 4.64 13.19
CA ALA A 76 5.68 4.59 13.54
C ALA A 76 5.27 5.86 14.28
N LYS A 77 4.02 6.30 14.07
CA LYS A 77 3.40 7.41 14.79
C LYS A 77 2.00 7.04 15.24
N VAL A 78 1.61 7.58 16.38
CA VAL A 78 0.22 7.51 16.87
C VAL A 78 -0.44 8.86 16.66
N ILE A 79 -1.63 8.83 16.09
CA ILE A 79 -2.49 10.01 15.90
C ILE A 79 -3.86 9.76 16.53
N ASP A 80 -4.57 10.86 16.82
CA ASP A 80 -6.00 10.80 17.12
C ASP A 80 -6.78 10.95 15.82
N TYR A 81 -7.67 10.01 15.54
CA TYR A 81 -8.49 10.01 14.32
C TYR A 81 -9.89 9.44 14.61
N ASN A 82 -10.94 10.27 14.47
CA ASN A 82 -12.34 9.88 14.73
C ASN A 82 -12.55 9.19 16.10
N ASP A 83 -12.04 9.81 17.17
CA ASP A 83 -12.10 9.31 18.54
C ASP A 83 -11.37 7.97 18.80
N GLU A 84 -10.57 7.49 17.85
CA GLU A 84 -9.69 6.33 18.01
C GLU A 84 -8.21 6.74 17.99
N LYS A 85 -7.37 6.00 18.70
CA LYS A 85 -5.91 6.06 18.53
C LYS A 85 -5.53 5.20 17.34
N VAL A 86 -4.84 5.78 16.37
CA VAL A 86 -4.42 5.11 15.14
C VAL A 86 -2.91 5.13 15.02
N LEU A 87 -2.34 3.95 14.85
CA LEU A 87 -0.95 3.74 14.53
C LEU A 87 -0.74 3.87 13.01
N ILE A 88 0.20 4.70 12.60
CA ILE A 88 0.69 4.76 11.21
C ILE A 88 2.12 4.22 11.22
N VAL A 89 2.37 3.18 10.43
CA VAL A 89 3.71 2.59 10.25
C VAL A 89 4.19 2.87 8.83
N SER A 90 5.45 3.30 8.70
CA SER A 90 6.13 3.44 7.42
C SER A 90 7.09 2.28 7.17
N PHE A 91 7.16 1.86 5.92
CA PHE A 91 8.01 0.78 5.43
C PHE A 91 8.82 1.26 4.24
N ASP A 92 10.08 0.93 4.22
CA ASP A 92 10.91 1.01 3.03
C ASP A 92 10.72 -0.25 2.18
N PHE A 93 10.43 -0.11 0.90
CA PHE A 93 10.28 -1.22 -0.02
C PHE A 93 11.11 -1.00 -1.28
N LYS A 94 12.03 -1.91 -1.56
CA LYS A 94 12.84 -1.92 -2.77
C LYS A 94 12.60 -3.20 -3.57
N ASN A 95 12.32 -3.03 -4.86
CA ASN A 95 12.09 -4.14 -5.75
C ASN A 95 13.40 -4.58 -6.45
N ASN A 96 13.96 -5.71 -6.04
CA ASN A 96 15.11 -6.33 -6.69
C ASN A 96 14.70 -7.44 -7.67
N SER A 97 13.39 -7.67 -7.90
CA SER A 97 12.89 -8.65 -8.86
C SER A 97 13.11 -8.21 -10.32
N SER A 98 12.85 -9.10 -11.28
CA SER A 98 12.95 -8.77 -12.71
C SER A 98 11.72 -8.05 -13.27
N GLN A 99 10.62 -7.98 -12.51
CA GLN A 99 9.34 -7.41 -12.93
C GLN A 99 8.94 -6.27 -11.98
N GLU A 100 8.05 -5.40 -12.42
CA GLU A 100 7.42 -4.43 -11.53
C GLU A 100 6.58 -5.15 -10.46
N ALA A 101 6.60 -4.62 -9.26
CA ALA A 101 5.86 -5.16 -8.12
C ALA A 101 5.37 -4.03 -7.22
N ASN A 102 4.30 -4.26 -6.48
CA ASN A 102 3.86 -3.37 -5.41
C ASN A 102 3.99 -4.06 -4.04
N PHE A 103 4.00 -3.25 -3.00
CA PHE A 103 4.15 -3.75 -1.62
C PHE A 103 3.01 -4.69 -1.22
N ALA A 104 1.77 -4.31 -1.53
CA ALA A 104 0.59 -5.10 -1.14
C ALA A 104 0.56 -6.50 -1.77
N GLY A 105 1.03 -6.63 -3.01
CA GLY A 105 1.09 -7.92 -3.70
C GLY A 105 2.33 -8.74 -3.37
N ALA A 106 3.38 -8.10 -2.84
CA ALA A 106 4.65 -8.73 -2.53
C ALA A 106 4.80 -9.14 -1.06
N MET A 107 4.14 -8.42 -0.13
CA MET A 107 4.36 -8.54 1.31
C MET A 107 3.06 -8.80 2.07
N THR A 108 3.18 -9.60 3.12
CA THR A 108 2.19 -9.73 4.20
C THR A 108 2.72 -8.97 5.41
N VAL A 109 1.90 -8.09 5.96
CA VAL A 109 2.21 -7.33 7.19
C VAL A 109 1.25 -7.79 8.27
N THR A 110 1.81 -8.23 9.39
CA THR A 110 1.11 -8.53 10.63
C THR A 110 1.48 -7.47 11.65
N ILE A 111 0.50 -6.86 12.28
CA ILE A 111 0.69 -5.89 13.36
C ILE A 111 -0.15 -6.33 14.54
N GLU A 112 0.50 -6.62 15.64
CA GLU A 112 -0.10 -7.19 16.84
C GLU A 112 0.11 -6.29 18.06
N GLN A 113 -0.87 -6.28 18.94
CA GLN A 113 -0.80 -5.67 20.26
C GLN A 113 -1.31 -6.70 21.26
N ASP A 114 -0.50 -7.06 22.26
CA ASP A 114 -0.80 -8.13 23.22
C ASP A 114 -1.17 -9.48 22.54
N GLY A 115 -0.52 -9.80 21.40
CA GLY A 115 -0.73 -11.01 20.62
C GLY A 115 -2.03 -11.05 19.81
N ALA A 116 -2.74 -9.92 19.69
CA ALA A 116 -3.94 -9.79 18.87
C ALA A 116 -3.66 -8.90 17.64
N ASP A 117 -4.11 -9.35 16.47
CA ASP A 117 -4.01 -8.59 15.23
C ASP A 117 -4.77 -7.26 15.31
N LEU A 118 -4.09 -6.17 14.96
CA LEU A 118 -4.72 -4.86 14.87
C LEU A 118 -5.51 -4.70 13.57
N ARG A 119 -6.67 -4.05 13.67
CA ARG A 119 -7.56 -3.76 12.55
C ARG A 119 -6.97 -2.65 11.66
N PRO A 120 -6.82 -2.87 10.33
CA PRO A 120 -6.41 -1.82 9.42
C PRO A 120 -7.48 -0.71 9.34
N VAL A 121 -7.01 0.53 9.19
CA VAL A 121 -7.84 1.75 9.08
C VAL A 121 -7.49 2.48 7.79
N ASN A 122 -8.51 2.95 7.08
CA ASN A 122 -8.33 3.86 5.96
C ASN A 122 -8.44 5.30 6.50
N LEU A 123 -7.34 6.04 6.42
CA LEU A 123 -7.31 7.45 6.80
C LEU A 123 -7.62 8.31 5.57
N ASN A 124 -8.56 9.23 5.73
CA ASN A 124 -8.85 10.25 4.73
C ASN A 124 -8.38 11.60 5.25
N GLU A 125 -7.84 12.43 4.35
CA GLU A 125 -7.48 13.83 4.66
C GLU A 125 -6.45 14.02 5.79
N VAL A 126 -5.60 13.01 6.04
CA VAL A 126 -4.47 13.14 6.96
C VAL A 126 -3.25 13.60 6.17
N GLU A 127 -2.75 14.80 6.45
CA GLU A 127 -1.59 15.35 5.76
C GLU A 127 -0.35 14.47 5.97
N GLY A 128 0.34 14.14 4.89
CA GLY A 128 1.52 13.28 4.89
C GLY A 128 1.23 11.79 4.85
N TYR A 129 -0.04 11.36 4.95
CA TYR A 129 -0.43 9.96 4.79
C TYR A 129 -0.87 9.66 3.36
N ASP A 130 -0.29 8.63 2.75
CA ASP A 130 -0.64 8.15 1.42
C ASP A 130 -0.97 6.65 1.44
N ILE A 131 -2.28 6.34 1.49
CA ILE A 131 -2.77 4.97 1.40
C ILE A 131 -2.45 4.32 0.05
N ALA A 132 -2.35 5.11 -1.04
CA ALA A 132 -2.10 4.58 -2.38
C ALA A 132 -0.67 4.02 -2.52
N SER A 133 0.25 4.44 -1.65
CA SER A 133 1.64 3.98 -1.64
C SER A 133 1.76 2.44 -1.58
N VAL A 134 0.83 1.73 -0.92
CA VAL A 134 0.85 0.26 -0.82
C VAL A 134 0.63 -0.45 -2.16
N ALA A 135 -0.11 0.19 -3.08
CA ALA A 135 -0.46 -0.35 -4.39
C ALA A 135 0.43 0.19 -5.51
N GLN A 136 1.32 1.14 -5.20
CA GLN A 136 2.22 1.75 -6.17
C GLN A 136 3.16 0.71 -6.79
N MET A 137 3.21 0.66 -8.13
CA MET A 137 4.13 -0.21 -8.87
C MET A 137 5.55 0.34 -8.80
N VAL A 138 6.48 -0.50 -8.40
CA VAL A 138 7.90 -0.20 -8.21
C VAL A 138 8.70 -0.98 -9.24
N LYS A 139 9.50 -0.29 -10.05
CA LYS A 139 10.36 -0.91 -11.05
C LYS A 139 11.54 -1.62 -10.40
N LYS A 140 12.19 -2.50 -11.18
CA LYS A 140 13.42 -3.17 -10.74
C LYS A 140 14.47 -2.15 -10.31
N GLY A 141 14.97 -2.29 -9.09
CA GLY A 141 16.02 -1.45 -8.50
C GLY A 141 15.50 -0.20 -7.80
N ASP A 142 14.26 0.20 -8.05
CA ASP A 142 13.66 1.36 -7.40
C ASP A 142 13.22 1.04 -5.96
N LYS A 143 13.16 2.10 -5.15
CA LYS A 143 12.73 2.07 -3.74
C LYS A 143 11.62 3.10 -3.54
N ILE A 144 10.64 2.75 -2.71
CA ILE A 144 9.60 3.66 -2.23
C ILE A 144 9.44 3.53 -0.73
N THR A 145 8.83 4.53 -0.10
CA THR A 145 8.29 4.44 1.25
C THR A 145 6.78 4.17 1.16
N VAL A 146 6.30 3.25 1.97
CA VAL A 146 4.90 2.80 2.01
C VAL A 146 4.35 3.06 3.41
N GLN A 147 3.09 3.47 3.51
CA GLN A 147 2.43 3.68 4.79
C GLN A 147 1.21 2.78 4.97
N ARG A 148 0.98 2.33 6.20
CA ARG A 148 -0.24 1.62 6.59
C ARG A 148 -0.70 2.09 7.96
N ALA A 149 -2.01 2.14 8.15
CA ALA A 149 -2.63 2.60 9.39
C ALA A 149 -3.47 1.50 10.04
N TYR A 150 -3.48 1.47 11.39
CA TYR A 150 -4.15 0.45 12.19
C TYR A 150 -4.74 1.09 13.45
N ALA A 151 -5.94 0.67 13.84
CA ALA A 151 -6.53 1.07 15.11
C ALA A 151 -5.80 0.36 16.26
N LEU A 152 -5.35 1.13 17.24
CA LEU A 152 -4.77 0.56 18.47
C LEU A 152 -5.87 -0.04 19.36
N SER A 153 -5.54 -1.11 20.06
CA SER A 153 -6.42 -1.70 21.07
C SER A 153 -6.37 -0.92 22.39
N ASP A 154 -5.18 -0.38 22.70
CA ASP A 154 -4.94 0.49 23.84
C ASP A 154 -3.76 1.45 23.57
N ASP A 155 -3.50 2.38 24.48
CA ASP A 155 -2.49 3.42 24.38
C ASP A 155 -1.24 3.17 25.25
N LYS A 156 -0.96 1.92 25.65
CA LYS A 156 0.12 1.56 26.59
C LYS A 156 0.93 0.34 26.18
N THR A 157 0.27 -0.64 25.58
CA THR A 157 0.92 -1.90 25.21
C THR A 157 1.76 -1.70 23.95
N ALA A 158 2.97 -2.20 23.94
CA ALA A 158 3.86 -2.18 22.79
C ALA A 158 3.22 -2.87 21.57
N VAL A 159 3.62 -2.44 20.38
CA VAL A 159 3.11 -3.00 19.13
C VAL A 159 4.21 -3.74 18.39
N ASP A 160 3.94 -4.99 18.05
CA ASP A 160 4.81 -5.83 17.25
C ASP A 160 4.44 -5.75 15.78
N VAL A 161 5.41 -5.42 14.93
CA VAL A 161 5.27 -5.34 13.48
C VAL A 161 6.11 -6.42 12.84
N THR A 162 5.52 -7.27 12.02
CA THR A 162 6.21 -8.31 11.26
C THR A 162 5.86 -8.19 9.78
N VAL A 163 6.89 -8.31 8.92
CA VAL A 163 6.72 -8.35 7.46
C VAL A 163 7.34 -9.62 6.90
N LYS A 164 6.57 -10.33 6.07
CA LYS A 164 6.98 -11.56 5.36
C LYS A 164 6.60 -11.44 3.90
N ALA A 165 7.19 -12.26 3.02
CA ALA A 165 6.72 -12.35 1.64
C ALA A 165 5.29 -12.89 1.58
N PHE A 166 4.52 -12.35 0.63
CA PHE A 166 3.15 -12.83 0.37
C PHE A 166 3.19 -14.28 -0.15
N ASN A 167 2.38 -15.16 0.44
CA ASN A 167 2.34 -16.59 0.12
C ASN A 167 3.69 -17.33 0.25
N SER A 168 4.64 -16.83 1.04
CA SER A 168 5.92 -17.52 1.21
C SER A 168 5.77 -18.76 2.10
N GLU A 169 6.31 -19.84 1.62
CA GLU A 169 6.76 -20.91 2.50
C GLU A 169 7.96 -20.39 3.34
N SER A 170 8.12 -20.83 4.54
CA SER A 170 8.91 -20.29 5.67
C SER A 170 10.37 -19.87 5.44
N ASN A 171 10.90 -19.92 4.22
CA ASN A 171 12.33 -19.77 3.94
C ASN A 171 12.75 -18.44 3.29
N GLU A 172 11.84 -17.54 2.97
CA GLU A 172 12.17 -16.29 2.25
C GLU A 172 12.64 -15.15 3.16
N GLY A 173 12.67 -15.37 4.46
CA GLY A 173 13.05 -14.37 5.45
C GLY A 173 11.87 -13.54 5.95
N SER A 174 12.14 -12.77 7.01
CA SER A 174 11.21 -11.81 7.59
C SER A 174 11.98 -10.67 8.23
N VAL A 175 11.31 -9.53 8.41
CA VAL A 175 11.77 -8.44 9.26
C VAL A 175 10.71 -8.17 10.32
N ALA A 176 11.15 -7.76 11.51
CA ALA A 176 10.22 -7.39 12.58
C ALA A 176 10.79 -6.25 13.42
N LYS A 177 9.88 -5.48 14.03
CA LYS A 177 10.22 -4.36 14.90
C LYS A 177 9.11 -4.17 15.92
N THR A 178 9.50 -3.92 17.18
CA THR A 178 8.56 -3.56 18.24
C THR A 178 8.63 -2.06 18.49
N PHE A 179 7.49 -1.42 18.64
CA PHE A 179 7.36 -0.02 18.99
C PHE A 179 6.73 0.15 20.37
N GLU A 180 7.37 0.96 21.23
CA GLU A 180 6.86 1.31 22.54
C GLU A 180 5.86 2.45 22.42
N ILE A 181 4.65 2.29 22.97
CA ILE A 181 3.67 3.36 23.15
C ILE A 181 3.99 4.10 24.44
N LYS A 182 4.01 5.42 24.41
CA LYS A 182 4.37 6.29 25.56
C LYS A 182 3.17 7.04 26.07
#